data_5b56f2db2a8880cd9b0269c52747dc4b
#
_entry.id   5b56f2db2a8880cd9b0269c52747dc4b
#
_cell.length_a   1.000
_cell.length_b   1.000
_cell.length_c   1.000
_cell.angle_alpha   90.00
_cell.angle_beta   90.00
_cell.angle_gamma   90.00
#
_symmetry.space_group_name_H-M   'P 1'
#
loop_
_entity.id
_entity.type
_entity.pdbx_description
1 polymer ?
#
loop_
_entity_poly.entity_id
_entity_poly.type
_entity_poly.pdbx_seq_one_letter_code
_entity_poly.pdbx_strand_id
1 'polypeptide(L)' 'MDFEDLIYTKTEGIAKIIINRPHVYNAFRTVTIKEMCSALEDAEIDPDVRVVVIRGAGDKAFCTGGDAEEAKAGGYNQ' A
#
# COMPACT_ATOMS: atom_id res chain seq x y z
N MET A 1 13.43 -1.26 -2.48
CA MET A 1 12.53 -0.10 -2.34
C MET A 1 12.19 0.11 -0.89
N ASP A 2 12.41 1.31 -0.41
CA ASP A 2 12.15 1.66 0.98
C ASP A 2 10.85 2.45 1.07
N PHE A 3 9.80 1.81 1.56
CA PHE A 3 8.51 2.45 1.71
C PHE A 3 8.24 2.81 3.17
N GLU A 4 7.49 3.87 3.38
CA GLU A 4 7.05 4.27 4.71
C GLU A 4 5.77 3.55 5.12
N ASP A 5 4.82 3.46 4.19
CA ASP A 5 3.47 2.96 4.47
C ASP A 5 3.23 1.54 4.02
N LEU A 6 4.11 0.98 3.21
CA LEU A 6 3.94 -0.36 2.66
C LEU A 6 5.09 -1.27 3.06
N ILE A 7 4.77 -2.55 3.15
CA ILE A 7 5.76 -3.61 3.19
C ILE A 7 5.61 -4.35 1.87
N TYR A 8 6.67 -4.37 1.08
CA TYR A 8 6.63 -4.95 -0.26
C TYR A 8 7.68 -6.04 -0.38
N THR A 9 7.24 -7.25 -0.72
CA THR A 9 8.14 -8.39 -0.89
C THR A 9 7.79 -9.14 -2.16
N LYS A 10 8.81 -9.80 -2.74
CA LYS A 10 8.62 -10.66 -3.90
C LYS A 10 9.28 -11.99 -3.59
N THR A 11 8.52 -13.08 -3.63
CA THR A 11 9.02 -14.42 -3.31
C THR A 11 8.24 -15.43 -4.14
N GLU A 12 8.97 -16.29 -4.84
CA GLU A 12 8.35 -17.41 -5.57
C GLU A 12 7.24 -17.00 -6.52
N GLY A 13 7.44 -15.91 -7.24
CA GLY A 13 6.47 -15.44 -8.21
C GLY A 13 5.33 -14.63 -7.62
N ILE A 14 5.34 -14.38 -6.33
CA ILE A 14 4.29 -13.62 -5.65
C ILE A 14 4.84 -12.28 -5.19
N ALA A 15 4.23 -11.20 -5.63
CA ALA A 15 4.50 -9.87 -5.11
C ALA A 15 3.45 -9.60 -4.03
N LYS A 16 3.90 -9.39 -2.81
CA LYS A 16 3.00 -9.12 -1.68
C LYS A 16 3.16 -7.67 -1.25
N ILE A 17 2.05 -6.96 -1.23
CA ILE A 17 2.00 -5.56 -0.81
C ILE A 17 1.14 -5.49 0.44
N ILE A 18 1.73 -5.07 1.55
CA ILE A 18 1.03 -4.96 2.82
C ILE A 18 0.90 -3.48 3.17
N ILE A 19 -0.32 -3.01 3.33
CA ILE A 19 -0.57 -1.64 3.79
C ILE A 19 -0.30 -1.64 5.29
N ASN A 20 0.76 -0.95 5.71
CA ASN A 20 1.25 -1.03 7.08
C ASN A 20 0.96 0.27 7.85
N ARG A 21 -0.32 0.52 8.06
CA ARG A 21 -0.79 1.64 8.87
C ARG A 21 -1.84 1.17 9.87
N PRO A 22 -1.54 0.13 10.68
CA PRO A 22 -2.56 -0.44 11.58
C PRO A 22 -3.04 0.54 12.65
N HIS A 23 -2.24 1.54 13.00
CA HIS A 23 -2.62 2.55 13.99
C HIS A 23 -3.79 3.41 13.52
N VAL A 24 -4.08 3.44 12.23
CA VAL A 24 -5.23 4.14 11.65
C VAL A 24 -6.05 3.19 10.79
N TYR A 25 -6.08 1.91 11.13
CA TYR A 25 -6.82 0.86 10.44
C TYR A 25 -6.49 0.82 8.94
N ASN A 26 -5.22 1.06 8.63
CA ASN A 26 -4.67 1.03 7.26
C ASN A 26 -5.33 2.04 6.31
N ALA A 27 -5.80 3.16 6.87
CA ALA A 27 -6.27 4.27 6.05
C ALA A 27 -5.11 4.80 5.20
N PHE A 28 -5.41 5.10 3.93
CA PHE A 28 -4.35 5.56 3.02
C PHE A 28 -4.21 7.08 3.05
N ARG A 29 -3.02 7.54 2.77
CA ARG A 29 -2.69 8.94 2.58
C ARG A 29 -1.95 9.08 1.27
N THR A 30 -1.58 10.29 0.88
CA THR A 30 -0.90 10.51 -0.41
C THR A 30 0.35 9.66 -0.56
N VAL A 31 1.16 9.56 0.50
CA VAL A 31 2.37 8.72 0.49
C VAL A 31 2.02 7.27 0.21
N THR A 32 0.96 6.75 0.83
CA THR A 32 0.52 5.37 0.63
C THR A 32 0.19 5.12 -0.84
N ILE A 33 -0.54 6.04 -1.45
CA ILE A 33 -0.96 5.92 -2.85
C ILE A 33 0.25 5.94 -3.77
N LYS A 34 1.18 6.85 -3.55
CA LYS A 34 2.39 6.94 -4.37
C LYS A 34 3.23 5.67 -4.26
N GLU A 35 3.34 5.16 -3.04
CA GLU A 35 4.09 3.93 -2.81
C GLU A 35 3.41 2.73 -3.45
N MET A 36 2.08 2.67 -3.37
CA MET A 36 1.32 1.60 -4.01
C MET A 36 1.54 1.60 -5.52
N CYS A 37 1.51 2.77 -6.14
CA CYS A 37 1.79 2.90 -7.58
C CYS A 37 3.19 2.38 -7.91
N SER A 38 4.18 2.77 -7.12
CA SER A 38 5.56 2.32 -7.34
C SER A 38 5.70 0.81 -7.18
N ALA A 39 5.05 0.24 -6.17
CA ALA A 39 5.10 -1.21 -5.94
C ALA A 39 4.42 -1.97 -7.07
N LEU A 40 3.27 -1.49 -7.52
CA LEU A 40 2.54 -2.14 -8.61
C LEU A 40 3.30 -2.05 -9.93
N GLU A 41 3.94 -0.92 -10.21
CA GLU A 41 4.78 -0.79 -11.39
C GLU A 41 5.97 -1.75 -11.35
N ASP A 42 6.61 -1.85 -10.20
CA ASP A 42 7.72 -2.79 -10.03
C ASP A 42 7.28 -4.22 -10.26
N ALA A 43 6.12 -4.60 -9.71
CA ALA A 43 5.59 -5.95 -9.88
C ALA A 43 5.22 -6.21 -11.35
N GLU A 44 4.67 -5.21 -12.03
CA GLU A 44 4.23 -5.35 -13.42
C GLU A 44 5.39 -5.62 -14.37
N ILE A 45 6.50 -4.93 -14.17
CA ILE A 45 7.66 -5.08 -15.08
C ILE A 45 8.56 -6.26 -14.72
N ASP A 46 8.33 -6.88 -13.57
CA ASP A 46 9.14 -8.02 -13.13
C ASP A 46 8.62 -9.31 -13.78
N PRO A 47 9.40 -9.93 -14.69
CA PRO A 47 8.92 -11.11 -15.40
C PRO A 47 8.73 -12.34 -14.50
N ASP A 48 9.27 -12.30 -13.30
CA ASP A 48 9.14 -13.42 -12.37
C ASP A 48 7.87 -13.32 -11.51
N VAL A 49 7.21 -12.17 -11.52
CA VAL A 49 5.98 -11.99 -10.75
C VAL A 49 4.79 -12.48 -11.55
N ARG A 50 4.01 -13.38 -10.96
CA ARG A 50 2.82 -13.97 -11.57
C ARG A 50 1.55 -13.55 -10.88
N VAL A 51 1.64 -13.24 -9.58
CA VAL A 51 0.47 -12.90 -8.76
C VAL A 51 0.85 -11.73 -7.87
N VAL A 52 -0.08 -10.81 -7.69
CA VAL A 52 0.06 -9.71 -6.73
C VAL A 52 -0.98 -9.92 -5.64
N VAL A 53 -0.53 -9.94 -4.40
CA VAL A 53 -1.38 -10.05 -3.22
C VAL A 53 -1.30 -8.73 -2.47
N ILE A 54 -2.45 -8.16 -2.16
CA ILE A 54 -2.53 -6.91 -1.39
C ILE A 54 -3.31 -7.20 -0.12
N ARG A 55 -2.75 -6.83 1.03
CA ARG A 55 -3.46 -6.98 2.29
C ARG A 55 -3.11 -5.84 3.24
N GLY A 56 -3.89 -5.72 4.30
CA GLY A 56 -3.60 -4.77 5.37
C GLY A 56 -2.82 -5.44 6.50
N ALA A 57 -1.95 -4.68 7.15
CA ALA A 57 -1.25 -5.16 8.32
C ALA A 57 -2.20 -5.28 9.50
N GLY A 58 -1.91 -6.20 10.41
CA GLY A 58 -2.72 -6.44 11.58
C GLY A 58 -3.94 -7.27 11.25
N ASP A 59 -4.88 -7.32 12.18
CA ASP A 59 -6.07 -8.17 12.07
C ASP A 59 -7.38 -7.37 12.13
N LYS A 60 -7.32 -6.05 12.04
CA LYS A 60 -8.49 -5.21 12.22
C LYS A 60 -9.11 -4.72 10.93
N ALA A 61 -8.30 -4.40 9.93
CA ALA A 61 -8.83 -3.88 8.67
C ALA A 61 -7.85 -4.09 7.53
N PHE A 62 -8.38 -4.29 6.35
CA PHE A 62 -7.61 -4.24 5.13
C PHE A 62 -7.21 -2.79 4.85
N CYS A 63 -8.21 -1.91 4.73
CA CYS A 63 -8.03 -0.49 4.50
C CYS A 63 -9.39 0.16 4.74
N THR A 64 -9.41 1.25 5.51
CA THR A 64 -10.67 1.91 5.83
C THR A 64 -10.96 3.12 4.94
N GLY A 65 -10.12 3.35 3.93
CA GLY A 65 -10.31 4.47 3.01
C GLY A 65 -9.28 5.56 3.24
N GLY A 66 -9.58 6.78 2.83
CA GLY A 66 -8.67 7.90 2.95
C GLY A 66 -8.44 8.31 4.40
N ASP A 67 -7.23 8.78 4.67
CA ASP A 67 -6.86 9.26 5.99
C ASP A 67 -7.62 10.58 6.28
N ALA A 68 -8.40 10.60 7.36
CA ALA A 68 -9.23 11.74 7.70
C ALA A 68 -8.42 13.01 7.98
N GLU A 69 -7.25 12.86 8.59
CA GLU A 69 -6.39 14.00 8.87
C GLU A 69 -5.85 14.63 7.60
N GLU A 70 -5.42 13.80 6.65
CA GLU A 70 -4.93 14.29 5.38
C GLU A 70 -6.05 14.89 4.54
N ALA A 71 -7.23 14.28 4.57
CA ALA A 71 -8.40 14.80 3.87
C ALA A 71 -8.77 16.19 4.37
N LYS A 72 -8.72 16.39 5.69
CA LYS A 72 -8.97 17.70 6.28
C LYS A 72 -7.95 18.73 5.82
N ALA A 73 -6.72 18.31 5.62
CA ALA A 73 -5.66 19.18 5.13
C ALA A 73 -5.74 19.42 3.63
N GLY A 74 -6.72 18.79 2.94
CA GLY A 74 -6.89 18.95 1.50
C GLY A 74 -5.98 18.04 0.67
N GLY A 75 -5.42 17.00 1.27
CA GLY A 75 -4.48 16.11 0.60
C GLY A 75 -5.05 15.35 -0.59
N TYR A 76 -6.34 15.03 -0.56
CA TYR A 76 -7.02 14.34 -1.67
C TYR A 76 -7.97 15.24 -2.42
N ASN A 77 -8.11 16.44 -2.00
CA ASN A 77 -9.13 17.33 -2.53
C ASN A 77 -8.67 17.88 -3.87
N GLN A 78 -9.31 17.44 -4.89
CA GLN A 78 -8.92 17.76 -6.26
C GLN A 78 -10.02 18.54 -6.98
#